data_f145dfa3e37d26849aa189ef17cb5a72
#
_entry.id   f145dfa3e37d26849aa189ef17cb5a72
#
_cell.length_a   1.000
_cell.length_b   1.000
_cell.length_c   1.000
_cell.angle_alpha   90.00
_cell.angle_beta   90.00
_cell.angle_gamma   90.00
#
_symmetry.space_group_name_H-M   'P 1'
#
loop_
_entity.id
_entity.type
_entity.pdbx_description
1 polymer ?
#
loop_
_entity_poly.entity_id
_entity_poly.type
_entity_poly.pdbx_seq_one_letter_code
_entity_poly.pdbx_strand_id
1 'polypeptide(L)'
;MSQPPISFARGAPAPELVPAAELAECAYAVAQRDGARVFAYGPGGGYGPLREWIAGQHDVGPERVVLTVGGLQGFVFYAAEQLARTPGRVLVEAPTYDRPLKILGRDGAEVVALEMDEEGLDPDALDAELRSRSERPSFLYTIPTFQNPSGRTLSAERRARLVEIVRENELAVLEDDPYGLVRFEGEPEASLRELEGGELVTYTSSFSKTVAPGVRSGYFVLPEVHAAAFEERAVSTYISPPFLPQAVVHEFVSRGRFESNLVSVCSELRERRDAMLGALDEHAPAGTSWSHPMGGYFVWVDFDAADAAALAGAAEREGVAFIPGGGFFPHGSGGGATSARFAYSYETPERITEGVERIMRLLG
;
A
#
# COMPACT_ATOMS: atom_id res chain seq x y z
N MET A 1 17.03 -15.39 -28.48
CA MET A 1 17.06 -15.22 -27.01
C MET A 1 15.63 -15.47 -26.56
N SER A 2 15.38 -16.37 -25.58
CA SER A 2 14.04 -16.55 -25.01
C SER A 2 13.59 -15.25 -24.36
N GLN A 3 12.33 -14.87 -24.57
CA GLN A 3 11.75 -13.72 -23.88
C GLN A 3 11.84 -13.93 -22.35
N PRO A 4 12.04 -12.83 -21.56
CA PRO A 4 12.06 -12.95 -20.12
C PRO A 4 10.68 -13.43 -19.60
N PRO A 5 10.63 -14.14 -18.44
CA PRO A 5 9.38 -14.58 -17.85
C PRO A 5 8.42 -13.41 -17.62
N ILE A 6 7.11 -13.67 -17.77
CA ILE A 6 6.05 -12.72 -17.45
C ILE A 6 5.85 -12.71 -15.94
N SER A 7 5.76 -11.53 -15.32
CA SER A 7 5.69 -11.41 -13.86
C SER A 7 4.49 -10.62 -13.35
N PHE A 8 3.45 -11.30 -12.91
CA PHE A 8 2.34 -10.73 -12.13
C PHE A 8 2.64 -10.72 -10.61
N ALA A 9 3.85 -11.12 -10.21
CA ALA A 9 4.27 -11.11 -8.81
C ALA A 9 4.74 -9.72 -8.33
N ARG A 10 5.23 -8.87 -9.24
CA ARG A 10 5.86 -7.58 -8.92
C ARG A 10 4.84 -6.47 -8.72
N GLY A 11 4.56 -6.09 -7.48
CA GLY A 11 3.76 -4.90 -7.15
C GLY A 11 4.59 -3.60 -7.17
N ALA A 12 5.33 -3.36 -8.26
CA ALA A 12 6.15 -2.17 -8.46
C ALA A 12 5.84 -1.55 -9.83
N PRO A 13 6.01 -0.23 -10.01
CA PRO A 13 5.87 0.37 -11.33
C PRO A 13 6.92 -0.21 -12.30
N ALA A 14 6.54 -0.37 -13.55
CA ALA A 14 7.46 -0.73 -14.61
C ALA A 14 8.54 0.35 -14.80
N PRO A 15 9.75 -0.01 -15.28
CA PRO A 15 10.85 0.96 -15.43
C PRO A 15 10.51 2.18 -16.29
N GLU A 16 9.68 2.01 -17.32
CA GLU A 16 9.23 3.08 -18.22
C GLU A 16 8.25 4.07 -17.57
N LEU A 17 7.60 3.68 -16.46
CA LEU A 17 6.74 4.56 -15.67
C LEU A 17 7.52 5.44 -14.68
N VAL A 18 8.83 5.22 -14.56
CA VAL A 18 9.68 6.02 -13.68
C VAL A 18 10.19 7.23 -14.45
N PRO A 19 9.94 8.48 -14.02
CA PRO A 19 10.39 9.70 -14.68
C PRO A 19 11.89 9.95 -14.44
N ALA A 20 12.75 9.04 -14.94
CA ALA A 20 14.16 9.00 -14.60
C ALA A 20 14.93 10.25 -15.07
N ALA A 21 14.61 10.81 -16.24
CA ALA A 21 15.24 12.01 -16.76
C ALA A 21 14.93 13.24 -15.89
N GLU A 22 13.64 13.42 -15.55
CA GLU A 22 13.17 14.51 -14.71
C GLU A 22 13.71 14.42 -13.29
N LEU A 23 13.81 13.21 -12.74
CA LEU A 23 14.41 12.98 -11.42
C LEU A 23 15.92 13.29 -11.43
N ALA A 24 16.63 12.96 -12.50
CA ALA A 24 18.04 13.30 -12.65
C ALA A 24 18.27 14.82 -12.72
N GLU A 25 17.43 15.55 -13.46
CA GLU A 25 17.45 17.02 -13.47
C GLU A 25 17.16 17.62 -12.09
N CYS A 26 16.16 17.08 -11.37
CA CYS A 26 15.86 17.51 -10.01
C CYS A 26 17.04 17.24 -9.06
N ALA A 27 17.67 16.07 -9.16
CA ALA A 27 18.83 15.73 -8.34
C ALA A 27 20.01 16.68 -8.60
N TYR A 28 20.27 17.01 -9.86
CA TYR A 28 21.30 17.98 -10.22
C TYR A 28 21.00 19.37 -9.66
N ALA A 29 19.77 19.86 -9.82
CA ALA A 29 19.35 21.18 -9.33
C ALA A 29 19.45 21.28 -7.80
N VAL A 30 19.00 20.25 -7.09
CA VAL A 30 19.12 20.15 -5.62
C VAL A 30 20.58 20.17 -5.20
N ALA A 31 21.45 19.38 -5.82
CA ALA A 31 22.87 19.34 -5.49
C ALA A 31 23.57 20.70 -5.74
N GLN A 32 23.19 21.41 -6.79
CA GLN A 32 23.72 22.75 -7.09
C GLN A 32 23.23 23.81 -6.10
N ARG A 33 21.96 23.81 -5.74
CA ARG A 33 21.34 24.79 -4.84
C ARG A 33 21.78 24.60 -3.39
N ASP A 34 21.70 23.36 -2.90
CA ASP A 34 21.85 23.05 -1.48
C ASP A 34 23.28 22.59 -1.12
N GLY A 35 24.09 22.25 -2.12
CA GLY A 35 25.49 21.89 -1.92
C GLY A 35 25.69 20.72 -0.95
N ALA A 36 26.66 20.86 -0.05
CA ALA A 36 26.98 19.81 0.94
C ALA A 36 25.83 19.52 1.94
N ARG A 37 24.88 20.44 2.11
CA ARG A 37 23.80 20.31 3.11
C ARG A 37 22.89 19.12 2.80
N VAL A 38 22.62 18.87 1.53
CA VAL A 38 21.72 17.75 1.11
C VAL A 38 22.36 16.36 1.26
N PHE A 39 23.70 16.32 1.41
CA PHE A 39 24.48 15.10 1.62
C PHE A 39 24.86 14.88 3.11
N ALA A 40 24.48 15.80 3.99
CA ALA A 40 24.70 15.68 5.43
C ALA A 40 23.51 15.00 6.13
N TYR A 41 23.68 14.66 7.40
CA TYR A 41 22.55 14.31 8.25
C TYR A 41 21.60 15.49 8.37
N GLY A 42 20.29 15.20 8.30
CA GLY A 42 19.24 16.17 8.44
C GLY A 42 18.45 16.01 9.74
N PRO A 43 17.37 16.79 9.92
CA PRO A 43 16.38 16.57 10.99
C PRO A 43 15.78 15.18 10.96
N GLY A 44 15.47 14.64 12.14
CA GLY A 44 14.89 13.31 12.29
C GLY A 44 13.56 13.10 11.58
N GLY A 45 12.72 14.13 11.57
CA GLY A 45 11.44 14.14 10.85
C GLY A 45 11.57 14.24 9.32
N GLY A 46 12.79 14.43 8.78
CA GLY A 46 13.07 14.47 7.36
C GLY A 46 13.17 15.88 6.77
N TYR A 47 13.18 15.97 5.44
CA TYR A 47 13.39 17.21 4.69
C TYR A 47 12.21 18.18 4.87
N GLY A 48 12.47 19.32 5.53
CA GLY A 48 11.45 20.29 5.95
C GLY A 48 10.50 20.73 4.83
N PRO A 49 11.01 21.18 3.65
CA PRO A 49 10.12 21.61 2.57
C PRO A 49 9.18 20.51 2.05
N LEU A 50 9.60 19.24 2.05
CA LEU A 50 8.70 18.14 1.69
C LEU A 50 7.65 17.86 2.79
N ARG A 51 8.04 17.99 4.07
CA ARG A 51 7.08 17.92 5.20
C ARG A 51 6.02 19.01 5.10
N GLU A 52 6.41 20.23 4.80
CA GLU A 52 5.50 21.39 4.61
C GLU A 52 4.53 21.15 3.44
N TRP A 53 5.03 20.62 2.31
CA TRP A 53 4.17 20.29 1.18
C TRP A 53 3.16 19.19 1.53
N ILE A 54 3.59 18.11 2.17
CA ILE A 54 2.69 17.03 2.62
C ILE A 54 1.68 17.56 3.64
N ALA A 55 2.10 18.35 4.59
CA ALA A 55 1.24 18.96 5.60
C ALA A 55 0.12 19.79 4.96
N GLY A 56 0.44 20.54 3.90
CA GLY A 56 -0.55 21.27 3.11
C GLY A 56 -1.54 20.38 2.37
N GLN A 57 -1.14 19.16 1.92
CA GLN A 57 -2.08 18.22 1.31
C GLN A 57 -3.06 17.60 2.31
N HIS A 58 -2.70 17.58 3.59
CA HIS A 58 -3.50 16.96 4.65
C HIS A 58 -4.13 17.96 5.63
N ASP A 59 -4.02 19.25 5.37
CA ASP A 59 -4.50 20.35 6.24
C ASP A 59 -4.05 20.20 7.69
N VAL A 60 -2.74 20.03 7.89
CA VAL A 60 -2.10 19.89 9.22
C VAL A 60 -0.84 20.73 9.32
N GLY A 61 -0.34 20.88 10.56
CA GLY A 61 1.00 21.45 10.80
C GLY A 61 2.12 20.46 10.38
N PRO A 62 3.28 20.96 9.88
CA PRO A 62 4.38 20.11 9.44
C PRO A 62 5.00 19.30 10.59
N GLU A 63 4.81 19.68 11.85
CA GLU A 63 5.23 18.90 13.02
C GLU A 63 4.51 17.55 13.15
N ARG A 64 3.32 17.41 12.54
CA ARG A 64 2.55 16.16 12.48
C ARG A 64 3.03 15.22 11.36
N VAL A 65 3.91 15.68 10.49
CA VAL A 65 4.42 14.89 9.34
C VAL A 65 5.83 14.39 9.65
N VAL A 66 6.03 13.07 9.58
CA VAL A 66 7.36 12.45 9.70
C VAL A 66 7.66 11.65 8.44
N LEU A 67 8.78 11.98 7.79
CA LEU A 67 9.29 11.26 6.63
C LEU A 67 10.08 10.03 7.07
N THR A 68 9.90 8.92 6.37
CA THR A 68 10.55 7.63 6.67
C THR A 68 11.24 7.06 5.44
N VAL A 69 12.03 6.01 5.61
CA VAL A 69 12.69 5.27 4.52
C VAL A 69 11.69 4.30 3.85
N GLY A 70 10.59 4.88 3.33
CA GLY A 70 9.42 4.17 2.79
C GLY A 70 8.41 3.78 3.88
N GLY A 71 7.16 3.53 3.48
CA GLY A 71 6.05 3.25 4.40
C GLY A 71 6.30 2.05 5.32
N LEU A 72 6.92 0.97 4.80
CA LEU A 72 7.15 -0.24 5.59
C LEU A 72 8.09 -0.04 6.79
N GLN A 73 9.11 0.83 6.69
CA GLN A 73 9.95 1.15 7.83
C GLN A 73 9.17 1.93 8.88
N GLY A 74 8.35 2.89 8.44
CA GLY A 74 7.46 3.61 9.32
C GLY A 74 6.44 2.68 10.00
N PHE A 75 5.94 1.67 9.31
CA PHE A 75 5.09 0.64 9.91
C PHE A 75 5.78 -0.07 11.08
N VAL A 76 7.08 -0.44 10.95
CA VAL A 76 7.84 -1.04 12.06
C VAL A 76 7.87 -0.12 13.28
N PHE A 77 8.08 1.19 13.08
CA PHE A 77 8.10 2.14 14.19
C PHE A 77 6.72 2.30 14.82
N TYR A 78 5.69 2.43 14.00
CA TYR A 78 4.31 2.57 14.45
C TYR A 78 3.86 1.35 15.26
N ALA A 79 4.04 0.16 14.72
CA ALA A 79 3.65 -1.08 15.39
C ALA A 79 4.37 -1.26 16.74
N ALA A 80 5.68 -1.01 16.78
CA ALA A 80 6.45 -1.08 18.01
C ALA A 80 6.00 -0.06 19.06
N GLU A 81 5.62 1.14 18.64
CA GLU A 81 5.10 2.18 19.53
C GLU A 81 3.72 1.82 20.08
N GLN A 82 2.80 1.38 19.22
CA GLN A 82 1.45 1.00 19.64
C GLN A 82 1.45 -0.22 20.56
N LEU A 83 2.22 -1.25 20.23
CA LEU A 83 2.36 -2.45 21.06
C LEU A 83 3.00 -2.15 22.43
N ALA A 84 3.90 -1.17 22.50
CA ALA A 84 4.46 -0.74 23.78
C ALA A 84 3.46 0.03 24.65
N ARG A 85 2.57 0.83 24.04
CA ARG A 85 1.54 1.63 24.76
C ARG A 85 0.34 0.77 25.17
N THR A 86 -0.15 -0.02 24.25
CA THR A 86 -1.32 -0.89 24.43
C THR A 86 -0.93 -2.31 24.00
N PRO A 87 -0.28 -3.09 24.87
CA PRO A 87 0.02 -4.49 24.57
C PRO A 87 -1.28 -5.25 24.30
N GLY A 88 -1.35 -5.93 23.17
CA GLY A 88 -2.56 -6.65 22.78
C GLY A 88 -2.50 -7.17 21.35
N ARG A 89 -3.68 -7.55 20.84
CA ARG A 89 -3.83 -8.02 19.47
C ARG A 89 -3.80 -6.87 18.47
N VAL A 90 -3.37 -7.15 17.27
CA VAL A 90 -3.44 -6.25 16.12
C VAL A 90 -4.52 -6.77 15.17
N LEU A 91 -5.46 -5.90 14.85
CA LEU A 91 -6.53 -6.22 13.91
C LEU A 91 -6.07 -5.89 12.49
N VAL A 92 -6.35 -6.78 11.54
CA VAL A 92 -5.97 -6.60 10.12
C VAL A 92 -7.09 -7.07 9.21
N GLU A 93 -7.19 -6.51 8.04
CA GLU A 93 -8.00 -7.04 6.95
C GLU A 93 -7.51 -8.44 6.53
N ALA A 94 -8.39 -9.28 6.05
CA ALA A 94 -8.04 -10.58 5.50
C ALA A 94 -8.75 -10.84 4.17
N PRO A 95 -8.01 -10.81 3.06
CA PRO A 95 -6.54 -10.71 2.94
C PRO A 95 -5.98 -9.30 3.21
N THR A 96 -4.69 -9.20 3.56
CA THR A 96 -3.96 -7.94 3.70
C THR A 96 -2.51 -8.05 3.23
N TYR A 97 -1.78 -6.93 3.18
CA TYR A 97 -0.39 -6.87 2.75
C TYR A 97 0.50 -7.80 3.59
N ASP A 98 1.26 -8.67 2.92
CA ASP A 98 2.05 -9.74 3.54
C ASP A 98 3.20 -9.25 4.43
N ARG A 99 3.74 -8.05 4.17
CA ARG A 99 4.91 -7.54 4.92
C ARG A 99 4.55 -7.12 6.35
N PRO A 100 3.48 -6.35 6.61
CA PRO A 100 2.98 -6.13 7.96
C PRO A 100 2.75 -7.43 8.74
N LEU A 101 2.11 -8.45 8.13
CA LEU A 101 1.88 -9.74 8.76
C LEU A 101 3.19 -10.41 9.23
N LYS A 102 4.21 -10.40 8.37
CA LYS A 102 5.54 -10.96 8.69
C LYS A 102 6.25 -10.19 9.82
N ILE A 103 6.10 -8.87 9.84
CA ILE A 103 6.68 -8.01 10.89
C ILE A 103 6.00 -8.31 12.22
N LEU A 104 4.67 -8.26 12.26
CA LEU A 104 3.89 -8.54 13.46
C LEU A 104 4.14 -9.95 14.01
N GLY A 105 4.16 -10.95 13.13
CA GLY A 105 4.46 -12.34 13.52
C GLY A 105 5.87 -12.52 14.08
N ARG A 106 6.88 -11.87 13.50
CA ARG A 106 8.26 -11.88 14.01
C ARG A 106 8.35 -11.21 15.39
N ASP A 107 7.59 -10.14 15.59
CA ASP A 107 7.59 -9.37 16.83
C ASP A 107 6.65 -10.00 17.90
N GLY A 108 6.05 -11.16 17.59
CA GLY A 108 5.24 -11.94 18.52
C GLY A 108 3.84 -11.37 18.80
N ALA A 109 3.35 -10.48 17.97
CA ALA A 109 2.00 -9.93 18.12
C ALA A 109 0.92 -10.98 17.77
N GLU A 110 -0.16 -11.01 18.55
CA GLU A 110 -1.39 -11.71 18.14
C GLU A 110 -2.05 -10.93 17.00
N VAL A 111 -2.19 -11.56 15.83
CA VAL A 111 -2.83 -10.93 14.67
C VAL A 111 -4.20 -11.54 14.46
N VAL A 112 -5.23 -10.71 14.48
CA VAL A 112 -6.62 -11.10 14.29
C VAL A 112 -7.10 -10.63 12.92
N ALA A 113 -7.56 -11.58 12.11
CA ALA A 113 -8.12 -11.36 10.78
C ALA A 113 -9.56 -10.86 10.88
N LEU A 114 -9.88 -9.78 10.21
CA LEU A 114 -11.24 -9.27 10.00
C LEU A 114 -11.70 -9.61 8.58
N GLU A 115 -12.93 -10.02 8.44
CA GLU A 115 -13.52 -10.38 7.16
C GLU A 115 -13.60 -9.17 6.22
N MET A 116 -13.44 -9.44 4.94
CA MET A 116 -13.62 -8.51 3.83
C MET A 116 -14.55 -9.13 2.79
N ASP A 117 -15.35 -8.29 2.17
CA ASP A 117 -16.12 -8.65 0.98
C ASP A 117 -15.75 -7.77 -0.23
N GLU A 118 -16.62 -7.65 -1.22
CA GLU A 118 -16.38 -6.89 -2.45
C GLU A 118 -16.22 -5.38 -2.21
N GLU A 119 -16.77 -4.85 -1.12
CA GLU A 119 -16.66 -3.44 -0.72
C GLU A 119 -15.52 -3.17 0.28
N GLY A 120 -14.63 -4.13 0.52
CA GLY A 120 -13.51 -4.00 1.44
C GLY A 120 -13.80 -4.53 2.84
N LEU A 121 -13.16 -3.97 3.86
CA LEU A 121 -13.34 -4.36 5.27
C LEU A 121 -14.82 -4.25 5.68
N ASP A 122 -15.34 -5.32 6.29
CA ASP A 122 -16.68 -5.30 6.89
C ASP A 122 -16.66 -4.59 8.26
N PRO A 123 -17.32 -3.43 8.42
CA PRO A 123 -17.39 -2.74 9.71
C PRO A 123 -18.08 -3.55 10.81
N ASP A 124 -19.04 -4.40 10.46
CA ASP A 124 -19.73 -5.25 11.43
C ASP A 124 -18.82 -6.36 11.97
N ALA A 125 -17.91 -6.87 11.14
CA ALA A 125 -16.86 -7.80 11.60
C ALA A 125 -15.93 -7.13 12.62
N LEU A 126 -15.57 -5.87 12.43
CA LEU A 126 -14.78 -5.09 13.40
C LEU A 126 -15.55 -4.89 14.70
N ASP A 127 -16.81 -4.45 14.64
CA ASP A 127 -17.66 -4.24 15.82
C ASP A 127 -17.86 -5.54 16.63
N ALA A 128 -18.11 -6.66 15.95
CA ALA A 128 -18.23 -7.97 16.57
C ALA A 128 -16.94 -8.41 17.27
N GLU A 129 -15.76 -8.21 16.63
CA GLU A 129 -14.47 -8.53 17.25
C GLU A 129 -14.20 -7.67 18.49
N LEU A 130 -14.49 -6.38 18.44
CA LEU A 130 -14.30 -5.47 19.57
C LEU A 130 -15.19 -5.84 20.77
N ARG A 131 -16.42 -6.31 20.52
CA ARG A 131 -17.35 -6.78 21.58
C ARG A 131 -17.03 -8.19 22.10
N SER A 132 -16.31 -8.99 21.34
CA SER A 132 -16.01 -10.38 21.70
C SER A 132 -15.04 -10.51 22.88
N ARG A 133 -14.22 -9.49 23.12
CA ARG A 133 -13.18 -9.48 24.15
C ARG A 133 -13.14 -8.14 24.88
N SER A 134 -12.83 -8.18 26.18
CA SER A 134 -12.72 -6.99 27.03
C SER A 134 -11.40 -6.24 26.83
N GLU A 135 -10.33 -6.94 26.38
CA GLU A 135 -9.03 -6.33 26.15
C GLU A 135 -9.06 -5.51 24.86
N ARG A 136 -8.58 -4.27 24.94
CA ARG A 136 -8.46 -3.40 23.78
C ARG A 136 -7.38 -3.93 22.82
N PRO A 137 -7.61 -3.94 21.50
CA PRO A 137 -6.55 -4.19 20.53
C PRO A 137 -5.54 -3.04 20.55
N SER A 138 -4.30 -3.33 20.14
CA SER A 138 -3.26 -2.31 20.03
C SER A 138 -3.59 -1.29 18.94
N PHE A 139 -4.00 -1.79 17.77
CA PHE A 139 -4.46 -0.97 16.65
C PHE A 139 -5.12 -1.82 15.56
N LEU A 140 -5.82 -1.15 14.64
CA LEU A 140 -6.28 -1.67 13.37
C LEU A 140 -5.32 -1.22 12.26
N TYR A 141 -4.83 -2.15 11.43
CA TYR A 141 -4.13 -1.85 10.17
C TYR A 141 -5.07 -2.10 9.00
N THR A 142 -5.28 -1.10 8.15
CA THR A 142 -6.18 -1.16 7.01
C THR A 142 -5.61 -0.42 5.79
N ILE A 143 -5.94 -0.90 4.58
CA ILE A 143 -5.62 -0.27 3.30
C ILE A 143 -6.95 0.03 2.59
N PRO A 144 -7.63 1.13 2.92
CA PRO A 144 -9.01 1.35 2.50
C PRO A 144 -9.18 1.71 1.01
N THR A 145 -8.10 2.01 0.29
CA THR A 145 -8.14 2.40 -1.13
C THR A 145 -7.24 1.52 -1.98
N PHE A 146 -7.81 0.87 -3.00
CA PHE A 146 -7.09 -0.04 -3.92
C PHE A 146 -6.21 -1.05 -3.19
N GLN A 147 -6.80 -1.71 -2.23
CA GLN A 147 -6.20 -2.56 -1.22
C GLN A 147 -5.21 -3.58 -1.81
N ASN A 148 -4.10 -3.79 -1.15
CA ASN A 148 -3.17 -4.86 -1.46
C ASN A 148 -3.41 -6.07 -0.52
N PRO A 149 -3.90 -7.21 -1.04
CA PRO A 149 -3.80 -7.65 -2.45
C PRO A 149 -5.09 -7.51 -3.27
N SER A 150 -6.23 -7.15 -2.66
CA SER A 150 -7.56 -7.35 -3.25
C SER A 150 -7.91 -6.36 -4.38
N GLY A 151 -7.25 -5.21 -4.46
CA GLY A 151 -7.63 -4.13 -5.37
C GLY A 151 -8.93 -3.42 -5.01
N ARG A 152 -9.60 -3.84 -3.94
CA ARG A 152 -10.89 -3.29 -3.48
C ARG A 152 -10.73 -1.92 -2.84
N THR A 153 -11.82 -1.16 -2.83
CA THR A 153 -11.87 0.16 -2.18
C THR A 153 -13.05 0.20 -1.22
N LEU A 154 -12.78 0.61 0.01
CA LEU A 154 -13.81 0.78 1.03
C LEU A 154 -14.73 1.95 0.65
N SER A 155 -16.04 1.70 0.57
CA SER A 155 -17.03 2.69 0.20
C SER A 155 -17.15 3.83 1.21
N ALA A 156 -17.67 4.99 0.79
CA ALA A 156 -17.87 6.16 1.66
C ALA A 156 -18.75 5.81 2.87
N GLU A 157 -19.80 5.00 2.69
CA GLU A 157 -20.68 4.57 3.75
C GLU A 157 -19.95 3.71 4.80
N ARG A 158 -19.14 2.76 4.33
CA ARG A 158 -18.34 1.90 5.22
C ARG A 158 -17.26 2.68 5.95
N ARG A 159 -16.63 3.67 5.29
CA ARG A 159 -15.66 4.57 5.96
C ARG A 159 -16.30 5.34 7.09
N ALA A 160 -17.49 5.91 6.87
CA ALA A 160 -18.23 6.61 7.91
C ALA A 160 -18.56 5.69 9.08
N ARG A 161 -19.07 4.48 8.80
CA ARG A 161 -19.39 3.49 9.84
C ARG A 161 -18.15 3.02 10.60
N LEU A 162 -17.03 2.79 9.89
CA LEU A 162 -15.76 2.41 10.51
C LEU A 162 -15.27 3.51 11.48
N VAL A 163 -15.36 4.77 11.08
CA VAL A 163 -14.98 5.91 11.91
C VAL A 163 -15.85 6.03 13.16
N GLU A 164 -17.15 5.76 13.07
CA GLU A 164 -18.02 5.70 14.25
C GLU A 164 -17.54 4.65 15.25
N ILE A 165 -17.29 3.42 14.78
CA ILE A 165 -16.78 2.32 15.61
C ILE A 165 -15.41 2.66 16.23
N VAL A 166 -14.52 3.26 15.44
CA VAL A 166 -13.21 3.71 15.90
C VAL A 166 -13.33 4.71 17.05
N ARG A 167 -14.20 5.71 16.92
CA ARG A 167 -14.43 6.72 17.97
C ARG A 167 -15.07 6.13 19.22
N GLU A 168 -16.10 5.30 19.07
CA GLU A 168 -16.82 4.65 20.20
C GLU A 168 -15.88 3.79 21.05
N ASN A 169 -14.85 3.18 20.44
CA ASN A 169 -13.92 2.26 21.10
C ASN A 169 -12.55 2.88 21.38
N GLU A 170 -12.33 4.15 21.04
CA GLU A 170 -11.01 4.84 21.12
C GLU A 170 -9.89 3.98 20.47
N LEU A 171 -10.19 3.36 19.31
CA LEU A 171 -9.30 2.44 18.63
C LEU A 171 -8.26 3.19 17.81
N ALA A 172 -6.97 2.94 18.06
CA ALA A 172 -5.91 3.43 17.19
C ALA A 172 -5.98 2.76 15.82
N VAL A 173 -5.88 3.53 14.73
CA VAL A 173 -5.90 3.03 13.36
C VAL A 173 -4.65 3.48 12.61
N LEU A 174 -4.05 2.56 11.85
CA LEU A 174 -3.10 2.87 10.80
C LEU A 174 -3.77 2.70 9.44
N GLU A 175 -4.08 3.82 8.80
CA GLU A 175 -4.54 3.90 7.43
C GLU A 175 -3.35 3.96 6.48
N ASP A 176 -3.12 2.90 5.71
CA ASP A 176 -2.02 2.81 4.73
C ASP A 176 -2.55 3.03 3.32
N ASP A 177 -2.19 4.17 2.72
CA ASP A 177 -2.70 4.59 1.40
C ASP A 177 -1.58 4.90 0.40
N PRO A 178 -0.85 3.88 -0.08
CA PRO A 178 0.15 4.08 -1.11
C PRO A 178 -0.42 4.20 -2.53
N TYR A 179 -1.72 3.91 -2.73
CA TYR A 179 -2.34 3.79 -4.04
C TYR A 179 -3.43 4.82 -4.33
N GLY A 180 -3.95 5.56 -3.36
CA GLY A 180 -5.12 6.42 -3.50
C GLY A 180 -5.05 7.42 -4.64
N LEU A 181 -3.85 7.93 -4.94
CA LEU A 181 -3.59 8.83 -6.08
C LEU A 181 -3.52 8.09 -7.43
N VAL A 182 -3.40 6.76 -7.44
CA VAL A 182 -3.35 5.95 -8.68
C VAL A 182 -4.76 5.47 -9.02
N ARG A 183 -5.63 6.44 -9.29
CA ARG A 183 -7.05 6.23 -9.59
C ARG A 183 -7.31 6.36 -11.09
N PHE A 184 -8.06 5.41 -11.65
CA PHE A 184 -8.43 5.38 -13.07
C PHE A 184 -9.88 5.79 -13.29
N GLU A 185 -10.74 5.49 -12.32
CA GLU A 185 -12.19 5.65 -12.40
C GLU A 185 -12.77 6.09 -11.06
N GLY A 186 -13.97 6.71 -11.09
CA GLY A 186 -14.68 7.18 -9.92
C GLY A 186 -14.04 8.42 -9.28
N GLU A 187 -14.71 8.93 -8.26
CA GLU A 187 -14.22 10.06 -7.48
C GLU A 187 -13.41 9.56 -6.26
N PRO A 188 -12.45 10.33 -5.76
CA PRO A 188 -11.72 9.98 -4.56
C PRO A 188 -12.63 10.02 -3.32
N GLU A 189 -12.52 9.01 -2.48
CA GLU A 189 -13.15 8.99 -1.16
C GLU A 189 -12.31 9.73 -0.13
N ALA A 190 -12.94 10.41 0.82
CA ALA A 190 -12.24 10.99 1.96
C ALA A 190 -11.53 9.89 2.77
N SER A 191 -10.31 10.15 3.23
CA SER A 191 -9.57 9.22 4.08
C SER A 191 -10.25 9.00 5.43
N LEU A 192 -9.98 7.88 6.08
CA LEU A 192 -10.45 7.63 7.45
C LEU A 192 -9.94 8.72 8.40
N ARG A 193 -8.69 9.14 8.19
CA ARG A 193 -8.09 10.23 8.96
C ARG A 193 -8.85 11.55 8.80
N GLU A 194 -9.24 11.93 7.58
CA GLU A 194 -10.03 13.14 7.33
C GLU A 194 -11.40 13.06 7.99
N LEU A 195 -12.09 11.93 7.85
CA LEU A 195 -13.40 11.70 8.44
C LEU A 195 -13.36 11.67 9.97
N GLU A 196 -12.30 11.12 10.55
CA GLU A 196 -12.12 10.98 12.00
C GLU A 196 -11.61 12.28 12.66
N GLY A 197 -10.85 13.10 11.93
CA GLY A 197 -10.25 14.35 12.44
C GLY A 197 -8.79 14.18 12.84
N GLY A 198 -8.22 13.00 12.72
CA GLY A 198 -6.79 12.71 12.90
C GLY A 198 -6.30 12.66 14.34
N GLU A 199 -7.18 12.26 15.27
CA GLU A 199 -6.83 12.04 16.68
C GLU A 199 -6.55 10.57 16.99
N LEU A 200 -7.26 9.65 16.34
CA LEU A 200 -7.11 8.19 16.47
C LEU A 200 -6.51 7.55 15.22
N VAL A 201 -6.68 8.18 14.06
CA VAL A 201 -6.21 7.65 12.79
C VAL A 201 -4.88 8.28 12.40
N THR A 202 -3.85 7.46 12.32
CA THR A 202 -2.57 7.78 11.67
C THR A 202 -2.66 7.41 10.20
N TYR A 203 -2.37 8.36 9.31
CA TYR A 203 -2.29 8.12 7.87
C TYR A 203 -0.84 7.89 7.45
N THR A 204 -0.60 6.93 6.56
CA THR A 204 0.70 6.72 5.94
C THR A 204 0.59 6.54 4.44
N SER A 205 1.57 7.05 3.71
CA SER A 205 1.69 6.86 2.27
C SER A 205 3.16 6.88 1.83
N SER A 206 3.38 6.75 0.51
CA SER A 206 4.72 6.64 -0.05
C SER A 206 4.78 7.13 -1.50
N PHE A 207 5.86 7.78 -1.87
CA PHE A 207 6.16 8.14 -3.26
C PHE A 207 6.62 6.96 -4.13
N SER A 208 6.66 5.76 -3.56
CA SER A 208 7.11 4.56 -4.28
C SER A 208 6.20 4.17 -5.45
N LYS A 209 4.92 4.56 -5.44
CA LYS A 209 3.91 4.20 -6.44
C LYS A 209 3.60 5.34 -7.41
N THR A 210 3.87 6.57 -7.00
CA THR A 210 3.55 7.79 -7.73
C THR A 210 4.75 8.48 -8.35
N VAL A 211 5.98 8.22 -7.85
CA VAL A 211 7.23 8.78 -8.38
C VAL A 211 8.20 7.67 -8.76
N ALA A 212 8.78 7.00 -7.78
CA ALA A 212 9.69 5.88 -8.02
C ALA A 212 9.95 5.08 -6.74
N PRO A 213 10.01 3.75 -6.77
CA PRO A 213 10.30 2.96 -5.58
C PRO A 213 11.73 3.20 -5.04
N GLY A 214 12.66 3.61 -5.90
CA GLY A 214 14.06 3.89 -5.56
C GLY A 214 14.29 5.15 -4.72
N VAL A 215 13.34 6.11 -4.69
CA VAL A 215 13.48 7.32 -3.85
C VAL A 215 13.37 7.03 -2.36
N ARG A 216 12.88 5.86 -1.98
CA ARG A 216 12.76 5.40 -0.58
C ARG A 216 12.16 6.46 0.34
N SER A 217 11.16 7.19 -0.11
CA SER A 217 10.45 8.21 0.67
C SER A 217 9.03 7.78 0.95
N GLY A 218 8.73 7.58 2.23
CA GLY A 218 7.38 7.42 2.78
C GLY A 218 7.14 8.49 3.82
N TYR A 219 5.91 8.64 4.26
CA TYR A 219 5.56 9.61 5.28
C TYR A 219 4.40 9.14 6.14
N PHE A 220 4.35 9.69 7.34
CA PHE A 220 3.28 9.52 8.30
C PHE A 220 2.69 10.89 8.64
N VAL A 221 1.37 10.96 8.70
CA VAL A 221 0.60 12.07 9.26
C VAL A 221 0.00 11.58 10.57
N LEU A 222 0.57 12.02 11.66
CA LEU A 222 0.33 11.48 13.00
C LEU A 222 -0.66 12.34 13.78
N PRO A 223 -1.40 11.77 14.74
CA PRO A 223 -1.99 12.54 15.82
C PRO A 223 -0.92 13.42 16.50
N GLU A 224 -1.28 14.65 16.87
CA GLU A 224 -0.31 15.60 17.44
C GLU A 224 0.42 15.03 18.66
N VAL A 225 -0.31 14.34 19.54
CA VAL A 225 0.22 13.75 20.78
C VAL A 225 1.23 12.62 20.53
N HIS A 226 1.32 12.09 19.30
CA HIS A 226 2.18 10.96 18.95
C HIS A 226 3.36 11.34 18.06
N ALA A 227 3.32 12.50 17.40
CA ALA A 227 4.31 12.89 16.40
C ALA A 227 5.73 12.98 16.97
N ALA A 228 5.92 13.61 18.13
CA ALA A 228 7.24 13.75 18.76
C ALA A 228 7.85 12.40 19.14
N ALA A 229 7.08 11.49 19.75
CA ALA A 229 7.57 10.18 20.16
C ALA A 229 7.91 9.30 18.95
N PHE A 230 7.13 9.39 17.87
CA PHE A 230 7.41 8.68 16.63
C PHE A 230 8.71 9.20 15.97
N GLU A 231 8.92 10.51 15.91
CA GLU A 231 10.16 11.11 15.40
C GLU A 231 11.37 10.70 16.25
N GLU A 232 11.27 10.72 17.59
CA GLU A 232 12.33 10.28 18.49
C GLU A 232 12.72 8.80 18.26
N ARG A 233 11.74 7.92 18.08
CA ARG A 233 11.99 6.52 17.73
C ARG A 233 12.71 6.39 16.39
N ALA A 234 12.31 7.15 15.39
CA ALA A 234 12.96 7.18 14.10
C ALA A 234 14.43 7.63 14.23
N VAL A 235 14.67 8.74 14.93
CA VAL A 235 16.01 9.27 15.21
C VAL A 235 16.89 8.24 15.92
N SER A 236 16.38 7.59 16.96
CA SER A 236 17.11 6.58 17.70
C SER A 236 17.50 5.34 16.89
N THR A 237 16.86 5.15 15.73
CA THR A 237 17.09 3.98 14.86
C THR A 237 18.05 4.30 13.69
N TYR A 238 17.90 5.46 13.03
CA TYR A 238 18.69 5.80 11.84
C TYR A 238 19.24 7.22 11.81
N ILE A 239 19.11 8.02 12.89
CA ILE A 239 19.55 9.42 13.03
C ILE A 239 18.66 10.35 12.17
N SER A 240 18.65 10.18 10.86
CA SER A 240 17.78 10.89 9.92
C SER A 240 17.51 10.03 8.69
N PRO A 241 16.34 10.20 8.02
CA PRO A 241 16.13 9.55 6.74
C PRO A 241 17.04 10.14 5.66
N PRO A 242 17.21 9.45 4.49
CA PRO A 242 18.05 9.95 3.40
C PRO A 242 17.53 11.30 2.86
N PHE A 243 18.33 12.36 2.98
CA PHE A 243 17.90 13.73 2.68
C PHE A 243 17.82 14.00 1.18
N LEU A 244 18.84 13.57 0.41
CA LEU A 244 18.89 13.81 -1.04
C LEU A 244 17.64 13.30 -1.77
N PRO A 245 17.18 12.05 -1.60
CA PRO A 245 15.97 11.59 -2.28
C PRO A 245 14.74 12.40 -1.92
N GLN A 246 14.60 12.81 -0.65
CA GLN A 246 13.46 13.63 -0.20
C GLN A 246 13.49 15.03 -0.82
N ALA A 247 14.66 15.65 -0.92
CA ALA A 247 14.84 16.92 -1.60
C ALA A 247 14.56 16.82 -3.11
N VAL A 248 14.94 15.69 -3.75
CA VAL A 248 14.63 15.41 -5.15
C VAL A 248 13.12 15.28 -5.37
N VAL A 249 12.42 14.57 -4.50
CA VAL A 249 10.94 14.45 -4.55
C VAL A 249 10.30 15.84 -4.39
N HIS A 250 10.76 16.63 -3.42
CA HIS A 250 10.25 18.00 -3.25
C HIS A 250 10.49 18.87 -4.48
N GLU A 251 11.69 18.82 -5.06
CA GLU A 251 12.00 19.56 -6.29
C GLU A 251 11.10 19.12 -7.46
N PHE A 252 10.83 17.83 -7.60
CA PHE A 252 9.94 17.26 -8.61
C PHE A 252 8.51 17.79 -8.46
N VAL A 253 8.00 17.82 -7.22
CA VAL A 253 6.68 18.37 -6.87
C VAL A 253 6.65 19.89 -7.15
N SER A 254 7.64 20.64 -6.66
CA SER A 254 7.69 22.10 -6.77
C SER A 254 7.77 22.61 -8.21
N ARG A 255 8.24 21.76 -9.14
CA ARG A 255 8.25 22.05 -10.59
C ARG A 255 6.94 21.71 -11.29
N GLY A 256 5.90 21.27 -10.56
CA GLY A 256 4.63 20.83 -11.15
C GLY A 256 4.73 19.56 -11.99
N ARG A 257 5.77 18.76 -11.77
CA ARG A 257 6.00 17.51 -12.54
C ARG A 257 5.24 16.33 -11.93
N PHE A 258 4.84 16.44 -10.68
CA PHE A 258 4.17 15.36 -9.96
C PHE A 258 2.80 15.06 -10.58
N GLU A 259 1.97 16.07 -10.79
CA GLU A 259 0.63 15.95 -11.34
C GLU A 259 0.66 15.42 -12.78
N SER A 260 1.57 15.95 -13.61
CA SER A 260 1.69 15.48 -15.00
C SER A 260 2.20 14.03 -15.08
N ASN A 261 3.13 13.65 -14.21
CA ASN A 261 3.60 12.27 -14.09
C ASN A 261 2.48 11.33 -13.63
N LEU A 262 1.68 11.76 -12.65
CA LEU A 262 0.56 10.98 -12.13
C LEU A 262 -0.49 10.71 -13.22
N VAL A 263 -0.82 11.69 -14.04
CA VAL A 263 -1.72 11.51 -15.20
C VAL A 263 -1.18 10.44 -16.15
N SER A 264 0.12 10.49 -16.51
CA SER A 264 0.75 9.47 -17.37
C SER A 264 0.72 8.08 -16.73
N VAL A 265 1.11 7.99 -15.45
CA VAL A 265 1.11 6.71 -14.70
C VAL A 265 -0.29 6.11 -14.64
N CYS A 266 -1.31 6.92 -14.35
CA CYS A 266 -2.70 6.45 -14.29
C CYS A 266 -3.21 5.97 -15.66
N SER A 267 -2.88 6.67 -16.76
CA SER A 267 -3.25 6.26 -18.11
C SER A 267 -2.67 4.89 -18.48
N GLU A 268 -1.36 4.73 -18.30
CA GLU A 268 -0.65 3.49 -18.61
C GLU A 268 -1.12 2.30 -17.75
N LEU A 269 -1.36 2.55 -16.46
CA LEU A 269 -1.85 1.50 -15.56
C LEU A 269 -3.31 1.12 -15.84
N ARG A 270 -4.12 2.07 -16.30
CA ARG A 270 -5.48 1.79 -16.76
C ARG A 270 -5.49 0.82 -17.93
N GLU A 271 -4.67 1.07 -18.96
CA GLU A 271 -4.55 0.19 -20.13
C GLU A 271 -4.11 -1.24 -19.73
N ARG A 272 -3.17 -1.34 -18.79
CA ARG A 272 -2.70 -2.62 -18.26
C ARG A 272 -3.76 -3.35 -17.45
N ARG A 273 -4.51 -2.64 -16.59
CA ARG A 273 -5.64 -3.19 -15.86
C ARG A 273 -6.71 -3.71 -16.83
N ASP A 274 -7.06 -2.93 -17.84
CA ASP A 274 -8.08 -3.26 -18.83
C ASP A 274 -7.67 -4.51 -19.65
N ALA A 275 -6.40 -4.63 -20.01
CA ALA A 275 -5.86 -5.81 -20.66
C ALA A 275 -5.95 -7.05 -19.76
N MET A 276 -5.67 -6.91 -18.45
CA MET A 276 -5.78 -8.02 -17.50
C MET A 276 -7.22 -8.47 -17.31
N LEU A 277 -8.15 -7.54 -17.12
CA LEU A 277 -9.57 -7.85 -16.96
C LEU A 277 -10.15 -8.47 -18.25
N GLY A 278 -9.85 -7.88 -19.41
CA GLY A 278 -10.30 -8.44 -20.70
C GLY A 278 -9.78 -9.85 -20.96
N ALA A 279 -8.52 -10.13 -20.61
CA ALA A 279 -7.96 -11.47 -20.74
C ALA A 279 -8.57 -12.48 -19.76
N LEU A 280 -8.92 -12.04 -18.52
CA LEU A 280 -9.65 -12.86 -17.56
C LEU A 280 -11.06 -13.15 -18.07
N ASP A 281 -11.80 -12.15 -18.59
CA ASP A 281 -13.12 -12.32 -19.19
C ASP A 281 -13.13 -13.31 -20.35
N GLU A 282 -12.06 -13.32 -21.16
CA GLU A 282 -11.97 -14.18 -22.36
C GLU A 282 -11.53 -15.61 -22.04
N HIS A 283 -10.63 -15.81 -21.08
CA HIS A 283 -9.93 -17.08 -20.91
C HIS A 283 -10.22 -17.80 -19.59
N ALA A 284 -10.84 -17.14 -18.59
CA ALA A 284 -11.07 -17.78 -17.31
C ALA A 284 -12.16 -18.87 -17.39
N PRO A 285 -11.92 -20.07 -16.84
CA PRO A 285 -12.93 -21.11 -16.80
C PRO A 285 -14.06 -20.76 -15.83
N ALA A 286 -15.21 -21.43 -15.99
CA ALA A 286 -16.35 -21.27 -15.10
C ALA A 286 -15.95 -21.58 -13.63
N GLY A 287 -16.44 -20.76 -12.69
CA GLY A 287 -16.09 -20.84 -11.28
C GLY A 287 -14.93 -19.93 -10.85
N THR A 288 -14.14 -19.40 -11.80
CA THR A 288 -13.15 -18.37 -11.50
C THR A 288 -13.82 -17.00 -11.35
N SER A 289 -13.43 -16.25 -10.32
CA SER A 289 -13.89 -14.87 -10.09
C SER A 289 -12.70 -13.94 -9.82
N TRP A 290 -12.90 -12.64 -10.00
CA TRP A 290 -11.84 -11.65 -9.77
C TRP A 290 -12.39 -10.28 -9.38
N SER A 291 -11.54 -9.49 -8.72
CA SER A 291 -11.87 -8.11 -8.38
C SER A 291 -11.77 -7.17 -9.58
N HIS A 292 -12.54 -6.08 -9.56
CA HIS A 292 -12.56 -5.04 -10.59
C HIS A 292 -12.06 -3.71 -10.03
N PRO A 293 -10.72 -3.52 -9.90
CA PRO A 293 -10.16 -2.33 -9.27
C PRO A 293 -10.35 -1.09 -10.15
N MET A 294 -10.78 0.01 -9.53
CA MET A 294 -10.87 1.34 -10.15
C MET A 294 -9.54 2.10 -10.11
N GLY A 295 -8.47 1.48 -9.63
CA GLY A 295 -7.14 2.06 -9.48
C GLY A 295 -6.15 1.07 -8.87
N GLY A 296 -4.99 1.57 -8.46
CA GLY A 296 -3.98 0.74 -7.81
C GLY A 296 -3.19 -0.15 -8.77
N TYR A 297 -2.81 -1.36 -8.30
CA TYR A 297 -1.82 -2.20 -8.97
C TYR A 297 -2.24 -3.67 -9.13
N PHE A 298 -3.37 -4.10 -8.52
CA PHE A 298 -3.65 -5.50 -8.28
C PHE A 298 -5.05 -5.91 -8.66
N VAL A 299 -5.17 -7.12 -9.20
CA VAL A 299 -6.40 -7.90 -9.30
C VAL A 299 -6.26 -9.11 -8.37
N TRP A 300 -7.28 -9.37 -7.57
CA TRP A 300 -7.41 -10.58 -6.77
C TRP A 300 -8.26 -11.57 -7.54
N VAL A 301 -7.69 -12.78 -7.77
CA VAL A 301 -8.35 -13.83 -8.51
C VAL A 301 -8.63 -15.00 -7.58
N ASP A 302 -9.84 -15.54 -7.59
CA ASP A 302 -10.23 -16.77 -6.92
C ASP A 302 -10.49 -17.87 -7.96
N PHE A 303 -9.84 -19.00 -7.78
CA PHE A 303 -9.88 -20.15 -8.72
C PHE A 303 -10.87 -21.24 -8.31
N ASP A 304 -11.86 -20.92 -7.50
CA ASP A 304 -12.84 -21.86 -6.96
C ASP A 304 -12.16 -22.97 -6.12
N ALA A 305 -11.95 -24.13 -6.70
CA ALA A 305 -11.40 -25.29 -6.00
C ALA A 305 -9.91 -25.56 -6.28
N ALA A 306 -9.27 -24.79 -7.17
CA ALA A 306 -7.88 -25.04 -7.55
C ALA A 306 -6.90 -24.54 -6.47
N ASP A 307 -5.91 -25.35 -6.11
CA ASP A 307 -4.82 -24.96 -5.21
C ASP A 307 -3.92 -23.93 -5.90
N ALA A 308 -3.98 -22.69 -5.43
CA ALA A 308 -3.24 -21.57 -6.00
C ALA A 308 -1.71 -21.73 -5.90
N ALA A 309 -1.19 -22.43 -4.89
CA ALA A 309 0.23 -22.67 -4.75
C ALA A 309 0.72 -23.72 -5.77
N ALA A 310 -0.05 -24.77 -5.98
CA ALA A 310 0.23 -25.76 -7.01
C ALA A 310 0.15 -25.13 -8.41
N LEU A 311 -0.87 -24.30 -8.65
CA LEU A 311 -1.05 -23.56 -9.91
C LEU A 311 0.11 -22.59 -10.17
N ALA A 312 0.61 -21.87 -9.15
CA ALA A 312 1.77 -20.99 -9.28
C ALA A 312 3.02 -21.77 -9.72
N GLY A 313 3.27 -22.94 -9.13
CA GLY A 313 4.38 -23.81 -9.54
C GLY A 313 4.23 -24.34 -10.98
N ALA A 314 3.01 -24.58 -11.46
CA ALA A 314 2.75 -24.94 -12.85
C ALA A 314 2.97 -23.74 -13.79
N ALA A 315 2.47 -22.56 -13.44
CA ALA A 315 2.63 -21.33 -14.21
C ALA A 315 4.11 -20.90 -14.36
N GLU A 316 4.93 -21.08 -13.32
CA GLU A 316 6.37 -20.81 -13.40
C GLU A 316 7.06 -21.67 -14.47
N ARG A 317 6.65 -22.93 -14.66
CA ARG A 317 7.17 -23.80 -15.73
C ARG A 317 6.76 -23.32 -17.13
N GLU A 318 5.62 -22.64 -17.23
CA GLU A 318 5.14 -21.97 -18.46
C GLU A 318 5.68 -20.54 -18.60
N GLY A 319 6.61 -20.12 -17.73
CA GLY A 319 7.27 -18.82 -17.77
C GLY A 319 6.40 -17.65 -17.27
N VAL A 320 5.41 -17.92 -16.41
CA VAL A 320 4.58 -16.86 -15.78
C VAL A 320 4.62 -17.00 -14.27
N ALA A 321 4.83 -15.88 -13.56
CA ALA A 321 4.87 -15.84 -12.10
C ALA A 321 3.77 -14.96 -11.53
N PHE A 322 3.08 -15.43 -10.48
CA PHE A 322 2.13 -14.67 -9.67
C PHE A 322 2.28 -15.02 -8.17
N ILE A 323 1.57 -14.33 -7.29
CA ILE A 323 1.67 -14.60 -5.84
C ILE A 323 0.41 -15.35 -5.37
N PRO A 324 0.53 -16.59 -4.86
CA PRO A 324 -0.57 -17.32 -4.24
C PRO A 324 -1.11 -16.58 -3.00
N GLY A 325 -2.40 -16.72 -2.76
CA GLY A 325 -3.14 -15.95 -1.77
C GLY A 325 -2.79 -16.23 -0.33
N GLY A 326 -2.35 -17.44 0.02
CA GLY A 326 -2.13 -17.85 1.41
C GLY A 326 -1.17 -16.95 2.19
N GLY A 327 -0.22 -16.29 1.51
CA GLY A 327 0.72 -15.36 2.15
C GLY A 327 0.13 -14.02 2.60
N PHE A 328 -1.10 -13.71 2.18
CA PHE A 328 -1.82 -12.46 2.51
C PHE A 328 -2.82 -12.63 3.68
N PHE A 329 -2.77 -13.77 4.34
CA PHE A 329 -3.58 -14.07 5.52
C PHE A 329 -2.67 -14.32 6.72
N PRO A 330 -3.15 -14.08 7.95
CA PRO A 330 -2.41 -14.44 9.16
C PRO A 330 -2.04 -15.93 9.16
N HIS A 331 -0.88 -16.25 9.69
CA HIS A 331 -0.38 -17.62 9.72
C HIS A 331 -1.35 -18.57 10.42
N GLY A 332 -1.68 -19.69 9.77
CA GLY A 332 -2.57 -20.71 10.32
C GLY A 332 -4.06 -20.44 10.13
N SER A 333 -4.47 -19.33 9.50
CA SER A 333 -5.89 -19.05 9.22
C SER A 333 -6.50 -19.95 8.15
N GLY A 334 -5.69 -20.54 7.27
CA GLY A 334 -6.15 -21.35 6.14
C GLY A 334 -6.74 -20.55 4.96
N GLY A 335 -6.78 -19.20 5.07
CA GLY A 335 -7.30 -18.34 4.00
C GLY A 335 -6.42 -18.30 2.75
N GLY A 336 -7.03 -18.00 1.60
CA GLY A 336 -6.34 -17.73 0.33
C GLY A 336 -5.76 -18.95 -0.39
N ALA A 337 -6.14 -20.17 -0.01
CA ALA A 337 -5.66 -21.39 -0.64
C ALA A 337 -6.02 -21.50 -2.13
N THR A 338 -7.19 -20.97 -2.50
CA THR A 338 -7.71 -20.95 -3.87
C THR A 338 -7.50 -19.61 -4.57
N SER A 339 -6.89 -18.64 -3.94
CA SER A 339 -6.82 -17.27 -4.46
C SER A 339 -5.40 -16.87 -4.82
N ALA A 340 -5.25 -15.81 -5.64
CA ALA A 340 -3.97 -15.25 -6.02
C ALA A 340 -4.04 -13.74 -6.24
N ARG A 341 -2.91 -13.05 -6.05
CA ARG A 341 -2.73 -11.67 -6.46
C ARG A 341 -2.04 -11.58 -7.81
N PHE A 342 -2.68 -10.95 -8.76
CA PHE A 342 -2.10 -10.59 -10.05
C PHE A 342 -1.78 -9.09 -10.06
N ALA A 343 -0.50 -8.75 -10.25
CA ALA A 343 -0.06 -7.37 -10.42
C ALA A 343 0.02 -7.02 -11.92
N TYR A 344 -0.72 -6.00 -12.35
CA TYR A 344 -0.68 -5.51 -13.74
C TYR A 344 0.30 -4.36 -13.94
N SER A 345 0.99 -3.92 -12.90
CA SER A 345 1.79 -2.69 -12.92
C SER A 345 3.14 -2.80 -13.62
N TYR A 346 3.57 -3.99 -14.01
CA TYR A 346 4.95 -4.21 -14.48
C TYR A 346 5.04 -4.62 -15.96
N GLU A 347 4.14 -5.44 -16.45
CA GLU A 347 4.19 -5.98 -17.83
C GLU A 347 3.39 -5.08 -18.80
N THR A 348 3.69 -5.19 -20.12
CA THR A 348 2.89 -4.51 -21.14
C THR A 348 1.52 -5.16 -21.31
N PRO A 349 0.52 -4.48 -21.91
CA PRO A 349 -0.80 -5.04 -22.15
C PRO A 349 -0.77 -6.38 -22.90
N GLU A 350 0.08 -6.52 -23.94
CA GLU A 350 0.20 -7.75 -24.73
C GLU A 350 0.75 -8.91 -23.88
N ARG A 351 1.76 -8.62 -23.04
CA ARG A 351 2.34 -9.64 -22.15
C ARG A 351 1.40 -10.00 -21.02
N ILE A 352 0.55 -9.07 -20.58
CA ILE A 352 -0.50 -9.34 -19.60
C ILE A 352 -1.51 -10.33 -20.19
N THR A 353 -2.02 -10.06 -21.39
CA THR A 353 -2.96 -10.95 -22.08
C THR A 353 -2.36 -12.34 -22.28
N GLU A 354 -1.12 -12.43 -22.78
CA GLU A 354 -0.42 -13.71 -22.96
C GLU A 354 -0.23 -14.46 -21.65
N GLY A 355 0.13 -13.76 -20.56
CA GLY A 355 0.35 -14.38 -19.25
C GLY A 355 -0.92 -14.94 -18.64
N VAL A 356 -2.02 -14.18 -18.71
CA VAL A 356 -3.35 -14.63 -18.25
C VAL A 356 -3.80 -15.86 -19.05
N GLU A 357 -3.73 -15.82 -20.38
CA GLU A 357 -4.08 -16.96 -21.23
C GLU A 357 -3.29 -18.23 -20.85
N ARG A 358 -1.98 -18.11 -20.61
CA ARG A 358 -1.14 -19.25 -20.18
C ARG A 358 -1.57 -19.83 -18.85
N ILE A 359 -1.89 -18.98 -17.85
CA ILE A 359 -2.35 -19.43 -16.54
C ILE A 359 -3.71 -20.12 -16.64
N MET A 360 -4.67 -19.50 -17.33
CA MET A 360 -6.05 -20.02 -17.44
C MET A 360 -6.11 -21.37 -18.17
N ARG A 361 -5.23 -21.60 -19.16
CA ARG A 361 -5.08 -22.92 -19.80
C ARG A 361 -4.65 -24.06 -18.86
N LEU A 362 -4.02 -23.73 -17.73
CA LEU A 362 -3.62 -24.75 -16.74
C LEU A 362 -4.79 -25.19 -15.85
N LEU A 363 -5.90 -24.48 -15.88
CA LEU A 363 -7.11 -24.79 -15.11
C LEU A 363 -8.14 -25.62 -15.90
N GLY A 364 -8.04 -25.65 -17.23
CA GLY A 364 -8.91 -26.41 -18.15
C GLY A 364 -8.17 -27.48 -18.87
#